data_f2bd8f0e7e8f73aa7e31ff19b4ad127f
#
_entry.id   f2bd8f0e7e8f73aa7e31ff19b4ad127f
#
_cell.length_a   1.000
_cell.length_b   1.000
_cell.length_c   1.000
_cell.angle_alpha   90.00
_cell.angle_beta   90.00
_cell.angle_gamma   90.00
#
_symmetry.space_group_name_H-M   'P 1'
#
loop_
_entity.id
_entity.type
_entity.pdbx_description
1 polymer ?
#
loop_
_entity_poly.entity_id
_entity_poly.type
_entity_poly.pdbx_seq_one_letter_code
_entity_poly.pdbx_strand_id
1 'polypeptide(L)'
;KIKNMLSAIKDKFTKKGEKKEVDNDKKAKRKENVPVIISAVLFSLVFAGMIVNLAWFVEKDSYDAINSIYNPRDEILEQQNIRGSIVTEQGDVLAYTEVVGENERRVYPYSVQFAHVVGYSSNGGMGIEKVANMSLLQSNASISDKVDNDLNDTKDTGDTVVSTLNVRMQVVAFKS
;
A
#
# COMPACT_ATOMS: atom_id res chain seq x y z
N LYS A 1 29.49 -25.02 -74.59
CA LYS A 1 28.05 -24.85 -74.15
C LYS A 1 27.68 -25.88 -73.05
N ILE A 2 28.04 -27.15 -73.21
CA ILE A 2 27.67 -28.28 -72.30
C ILE A 2 28.34 -28.06 -70.87
N LYS A 3 29.57 -27.63 -70.80
CA LYS A 3 30.32 -27.40 -69.56
C LYS A 3 29.72 -26.29 -68.67
N ASN A 4 29.17 -25.23 -69.24
CA ASN A 4 28.49 -24.15 -68.53
C ASN A 4 27.08 -24.55 -68.08
N MET A 5 26.42 -25.48 -68.76
CA MET A 5 25.13 -26.04 -68.35
C MET A 5 25.28 -26.98 -67.15
N LEU A 6 26.34 -27.79 -67.15
CA LEU A 6 26.66 -28.68 -66.04
C LEU A 6 27.06 -27.96 -64.76
N SER A 7 27.81 -26.82 -64.87
CA SER A 7 28.15 -25.99 -63.69
C SER A 7 26.89 -25.31 -63.11
N ALA A 8 26.02 -24.79 -63.92
CA ALA A 8 24.77 -24.15 -63.49
C ALA A 8 23.79 -25.14 -62.81
N ILE A 9 23.78 -26.40 -63.26
CA ILE A 9 23.00 -27.46 -62.60
C ILE A 9 23.63 -27.81 -61.25
N LYS A 10 24.96 -27.95 -61.19
CA LYS A 10 25.69 -28.26 -59.96
C LYS A 10 25.47 -27.16 -58.91
N ASP A 11 25.52 -25.86 -59.28
CA ASP A 11 25.28 -24.71 -58.40
C ASP A 11 23.82 -24.65 -57.91
N LYS A 12 22.85 -25.06 -58.72
CA LYS A 12 21.46 -25.18 -58.27
C LYS A 12 21.24 -26.28 -57.24
N PHE A 13 21.92 -27.41 -57.42
CA PHE A 13 21.81 -28.54 -56.47
C PHE A 13 22.52 -28.25 -55.15
N THR A 14 23.70 -27.60 -55.15
CA THR A 14 24.40 -27.16 -53.92
C THR A 14 23.58 -26.14 -53.16
N LYS A 15 23.08 -25.08 -53.81
CA LYS A 15 22.22 -24.09 -53.16
C LYS A 15 20.91 -24.66 -52.58
N LYS A 16 20.37 -25.71 -53.21
CA LYS A 16 19.16 -26.38 -52.71
C LYS A 16 19.48 -27.26 -51.51
N GLY A 17 20.69 -27.89 -51.47
CA GLY A 17 21.20 -28.62 -50.33
C GLY A 17 21.41 -27.75 -49.10
N GLU A 18 22.15 -26.63 -49.27
CA GLU A 18 22.43 -25.65 -48.20
C GLU A 18 21.14 -25.05 -47.62
N LYS A 19 20.15 -24.71 -48.45
CA LYS A 19 18.85 -24.24 -47.96
C LYS A 19 18.09 -25.26 -47.12
N LYS A 20 18.16 -26.53 -47.47
CA LYS A 20 17.53 -27.60 -46.71
C LYS A 20 18.21 -27.87 -45.38
N GLU A 21 19.53 -27.76 -45.34
CA GLU A 21 20.32 -27.94 -44.13
C GLU A 21 20.07 -26.80 -43.11
N VAL A 22 20.09 -25.55 -43.59
CA VAL A 22 19.75 -24.38 -42.78
C VAL A 22 18.30 -24.43 -42.25
N ASP A 23 17.35 -24.96 -43.02
CA ASP A 23 15.95 -25.08 -42.59
C ASP A 23 15.75 -26.19 -41.57
N ASN A 24 16.50 -27.28 -41.69
CA ASN A 24 16.52 -28.39 -40.73
C ASN A 24 17.18 -27.95 -39.40
N ASP A 25 18.27 -27.21 -39.45
CA ASP A 25 18.93 -26.65 -38.27
C ASP A 25 18.01 -25.67 -37.52
N LYS A 26 17.30 -24.83 -38.26
CA LYS A 26 16.30 -23.91 -37.67
C LYS A 26 15.15 -24.65 -37.02
N LYS A 27 14.70 -25.76 -37.64
CA LYS A 27 13.64 -26.61 -37.08
C LYS A 27 14.11 -27.39 -35.85
N ALA A 28 15.35 -27.86 -35.82
CA ALA A 28 15.96 -28.55 -34.70
C ALA A 28 16.08 -27.58 -33.50
N LYS A 29 16.69 -26.39 -33.68
CA LYS A 29 16.79 -25.34 -32.63
C LYS A 29 15.42 -24.88 -32.13
N ARG A 30 14.41 -24.84 -32.97
CA ARG A 30 13.06 -24.49 -32.56
C ARG A 30 12.42 -25.58 -31.68
N LYS A 31 12.71 -26.87 -31.92
CA LYS A 31 12.25 -27.97 -31.07
C LYS A 31 12.97 -27.99 -29.70
N GLU A 32 14.26 -27.69 -29.65
CA GLU A 32 15.04 -27.62 -28.42
C GLU A 32 14.55 -26.50 -27.50
N ASN A 33 14.09 -25.39 -28.06
CA ASN A 33 13.61 -24.23 -27.27
C ASN A 33 12.15 -24.33 -26.82
N VAL A 34 11.38 -25.33 -27.35
CA VAL A 34 9.97 -25.50 -26.98
C VAL A 34 9.76 -25.67 -25.47
N PRO A 35 10.51 -26.53 -24.75
CA PRO A 35 10.32 -26.66 -23.30
C PRO A 35 10.64 -25.38 -22.53
N VAL A 36 11.63 -24.61 -22.99
CA VAL A 36 11.98 -23.30 -22.39
C VAL A 36 10.85 -22.29 -22.61
N ILE A 37 10.26 -22.25 -23.79
CA ILE A 37 9.13 -21.37 -24.10
C ILE A 37 7.91 -21.77 -23.26
N ILE A 38 7.62 -23.07 -23.15
CA ILE A 38 6.51 -23.56 -22.33
C ILE A 38 6.69 -23.17 -20.87
N SER A 39 7.88 -23.36 -20.31
CA SER A 39 8.15 -22.96 -18.91
C SER A 39 8.03 -21.45 -18.72
N ALA A 40 8.54 -20.64 -19.66
CA ALA A 40 8.42 -19.18 -19.60
C ALA A 40 6.96 -18.72 -19.64
N VAL A 41 6.14 -19.31 -20.51
CA VAL A 41 4.70 -19.02 -20.57
C VAL A 41 4.00 -19.42 -19.28
N LEU A 42 4.32 -20.59 -18.74
CA LEU A 42 3.72 -21.09 -17.49
C LEU A 42 4.06 -20.15 -16.32
N PHE A 43 5.32 -19.73 -16.17
CA PHE A 43 5.71 -18.75 -15.17
C PHE A 43 5.00 -17.41 -15.38
N SER A 44 4.91 -16.93 -16.61
CA SER A 44 4.21 -15.67 -16.91
C SER A 44 2.73 -15.74 -16.52
N LEU A 45 2.06 -16.88 -16.73
CA LEU A 45 0.67 -17.08 -16.32
C LEU A 45 0.50 -17.09 -14.80
N VAL A 46 1.44 -17.71 -14.07
CA VAL A 46 1.44 -17.69 -12.60
C VAL A 46 1.59 -16.26 -12.07
N PHE A 47 2.56 -15.51 -12.61
CA PHE A 47 2.75 -14.09 -12.22
C PHE A 47 1.54 -13.23 -12.56
N ALA A 48 0.95 -13.41 -13.74
CA ALA A 48 -0.27 -12.70 -14.10
C ALA A 48 -1.42 -13.02 -13.13
N GLY A 49 -1.59 -14.28 -12.75
CA GLY A 49 -2.57 -14.70 -11.75
C GLY A 49 -2.32 -14.08 -10.38
N MET A 50 -1.07 -13.97 -9.94
CA MET A 50 -0.71 -13.30 -8.70
C MET A 50 -1.02 -11.80 -8.73
N ILE A 51 -0.74 -11.12 -9.85
CA ILE A 51 -1.06 -9.69 -10.01
C ILE A 51 -2.57 -9.46 -9.95
N VAL A 52 -3.35 -10.28 -10.65
CA VAL A 52 -4.82 -10.18 -10.62
C VAL A 52 -5.37 -10.44 -9.22
N ASN A 53 -4.85 -11.46 -8.52
CA ASN A 53 -5.23 -11.75 -7.14
C ASN A 53 -4.91 -10.59 -6.20
N LEU A 54 -3.71 -10.01 -6.32
CA LEU A 54 -3.31 -8.85 -5.51
C LEU A 54 -4.19 -7.63 -5.80
N ALA A 55 -4.49 -7.35 -7.07
CA ALA A 55 -5.37 -6.24 -7.44
C ALA A 55 -6.77 -6.43 -6.84
N TRP A 56 -7.31 -7.64 -6.90
CA TRP A 56 -8.61 -7.96 -6.29
C TRP A 56 -8.59 -7.80 -4.77
N PHE A 57 -7.55 -8.28 -4.10
CA PHE A 57 -7.38 -8.12 -2.65
C PHE A 57 -7.33 -6.64 -2.26
N VAL A 58 -6.55 -5.83 -2.98
CA VAL A 58 -6.43 -4.38 -2.71
C VAL A 58 -7.78 -3.68 -2.88
N GLU A 59 -8.58 -4.04 -3.88
CA GLU A 59 -9.86 -3.39 -4.14
C GLU A 59 -10.95 -3.80 -3.15
N LYS A 60 -10.99 -5.07 -2.72
CA LYS A 60 -12.11 -5.63 -1.99
C LYS A 60 -11.86 -5.82 -0.50
N ASP A 61 -10.70 -6.33 -0.13
CA ASP A 61 -10.45 -6.82 1.22
C ASP A 61 -9.45 -5.96 2.01
N SER A 62 -8.73 -5.03 1.33
CA SER A 62 -7.69 -4.24 1.99
C SER A 62 -8.26 -3.29 3.06
N TYR A 63 -9.42 -2.71 2.83
CA TYR A 63 -10.06 -1.81 3.78
C TYR A 63 -10.43 -2.53 5.08
N ASP A 64 -11.01 -3.72 4.99
CA ASP A 64 -11.38 -4.52 6.16
C ASP A 64 -10.15 -5.06 6.89
N ALA A 65 -9.10 -5.43 6.17
CA ALA A 65 -7.85 -5.89 6.76
C ALA A 65 -7.11 -4.77 7.51
N ILE A 66 -7.09 -3.55 6.94
CA ILE A 66 -6.44 -2.39 7.56
C ILE A 66 -7.21 -1.91 8.80
N ASN A 67 -8.55 -1.92 8.76
CA ASN A 67 -9.41 -1.44 9.85
C ASN A 67 -9.81 -2.56 10.83
N SER A 68 -9.21 -3.74 10.73
CA SER A 68 -9.48 -4.84 11.64
C SER A 68 -8.98 -4.50 13.05
N ILE A 69 -9.83 -4.79 14.07
CA ILE A 69 -9.46 -4.68 15.50
C ILE A 69 -8.25 -5.56 15.86
N TYR A 70 -8.01 -6.61 15.08
CA TYR A 70 -6.89 -7.55 15.27
C TYR A 70 -5.64 -7.16 14.46
N ASN A 71 -5.59 -5.96 13.89
CA ASN A 71 -4.44 -5.51 13.12
C ASN A 71 -3.31 -5.09 14.09
N PRO A 72 -2.22 -5.85 14.22
CA PRO A 72 -1.12 -5.52 15.14
C PRO A 72 -0.38 -4.24 14.75
N ARG A 73 -0.64 -3.71 13.56
CA ARG A 73 -0.03 -2.47 13.07
C ARG A 73 -0.44 -1.26 13.92
N ASP A 74 -1.69 -1.21 14.36
CA ASP A 74 -2.19 -0.11 15.18
C ASP A 74 -1.47 -0.09 16.54
N GLU A 75 -1.28 -1.25 17.17
CA GLU A 75 -0.53 -1.38 18.43
C GLU A 75 0.93 -0.95 18.28
N ILE A 76 1.58 -1.30 17.17
CA ILE A 76 2.97 -0.90 16.89
C ILE A 76 3.06 0.62 16.72
N LEU A 77 2.12 1.22 15.98
CA LEU A 77 2.09 2.67 15.77
C LEU A 77 1.79 3.43 17.07
N GLU A 78 0.91 2.92 17.93
CA GLU A 78 0.64 3.50 19.25
C GLU A 78 1.85 3.45 20.19
N GLN A 79 2.69 2.43 20.05
CA GLN A 79 3.95 2.36 20.82
C GLN A 79 5.00 3.35 20.31
N GLN A 80 5.04 3.59 19.01
CA GLN A 80 6.06 4.44 18.37
C GLN A 80 5.69 5.92 18.36
N ASN A 81 4.41 6.24 18.27
CA ASN A 81 3.94 7.60 18.07
C ASN A 81 2.92 8.03 19.15
N ILE A 82 2.98 9.30 19.53
CA ILE A 82 1.94 9.93 20.33
C ILE A 82 0.76 10.24 19.41
N ARG A 83 -0.43 9.80 19.80
CA ARG A 83 -1.65 9.99 18.98
C ARG A 83 -1.95 11.48 18.78
N GLY A 84 -2.14 11.90 17.53
CA GLY A 84 -2.39 13.27 17.10
C GLY A 84 -3.71 13.87 17.60
N SER A 85 -3.94 15.14 17.37
CA SER A 85 -5.11 15.87 17.87
C SER A 85 -6.26 15.90 16.86
N ILE A 86 -7.49 15.99 17.35
CA ILE A 86 -8.68 16.27 16.55
C ILE A 86 -9.13 17.68 16.87
N VAL A 87 -9.21 18.54 15.86
CA VAL A 87 -9.58 19.95 16.01
C VAL A 87 -10.73 20.31 15.08
N THR A 88 -11.41 21.42 15.36
CA THR A 88 -12.37 22.04 14.44
C THR A 88 -11.65 22.97 13.46
N GLU A 89 -12.31 23.38 12.37
CA GLU A 89 -11.81 24.43 11.48
C GLU A 89 -11.58 25.77 12.20
N GLN A 90 -12.26 26.02 13.33
CA GLN A 90 -12.10 27.21 14.15
C GLN A 90 -10.94 27.11 15.14
N GLY A 91 -10.29 25.94 15.22
CA GLY A 91 -9.16 25.67 16.11
C GLY A 91 -9.56 25.15 17.50
N ASP A 92 -10.85 24.88 17.75
CA ASP A 92 -11.27 24.25 19.01
C ASP A 92 -10.78 22.79 19.06
N VAL A 93 -10.15 22.40 20.17
CA VAL A 93 -9.61 21.05 20.35
C VAL A 93 -10.71 20.12 20.86
N LEU A 94 -11.03 19.09 20.07
CA LEU A 94 -12.04 18.07 20.40
C LEU A 94 -11.44 16.84 21.10
N ALA A 95 -10.21 16.47 20.73
CA ALA A 95 -9.44 15.41 21.37
C ALA A 95 -7.95 15.67 21.22
N TYR A 96 -7.17 15.40 22.28
CA TYR A 96 -5.71 15.45 22.26
C TYR A 96 -5.11 14.44 23.22
N THR A 97 -3.82 14.15 23.07
CA THR A 97 -3.08 13.28 23.97
C THR A 97 -2.25 14.11 24.92
N GLU A 98 -2.45 13.93 26.20
CA GLU A 98 -1.64 14.52 27.28
C GLU A 98 -0.57 13.51 27.68
N VAL A 99 0.68 13.95 27.68
CA VAL A 99 1.83 13.13 28.09
C VAL A 99 2.25 13.57 29.49
N VAL A 100 2.15 12.66 30.47
CA VAL A 100 2.56 12.90 31.86
C VAL A 100 3.62 11.87 32.23
N GLY A 101 4.89 12.24 32.11
CA GLY A 101 6.02 11.33 32.24
C GLY A 101 6.03 10.31 31.10
N GLU A 102 5.99 9.02 31.42
CA GLU A 102 5.92 7.91 30.46
C GLU A 102 4.47 7.51 30.09
N ASN A 103 3.47 8.13 30.73
CA ASN A 103 2.08 7.78 30.51
C ASN A 103 1.41 8.73 29.54
N GLU A 104 0.71 8.18 28.57
CA GLU A 104 -0.11 8.89 27.61
C GLU A 104 -1.58 8.75 27.99
N ARG A 105 -2.30 9.88 28.02
CA ARG A 105 -3.72 9.92 28.32
C ARG A 105 -4.48 10.67 27.23
N ARG A 106 -5.47 10.02 26.62
CA ARG A 106 -6.37 10.68 25.68
C ARG A 106 -7.40 11.55 26.41
N VAL A 107 -7.48 12.84 26.07
CA VAL A 107 -8.35 13.83 26.69
C VAL A 107 -9.37 14.33 25.68
N TYR A 108 -10.63 14.42 26.13
CA TYR A 108 -11.77 14.90 25.34
C TYR A 108 -12.42 16.10 26.06
N PRO A 109 -12.04 17.35 25.73
CA PRO A 109 -12.54 18.55 26.45
C PRO A 109 -14.06 18.69 26.44
N TYR A 110 -14.70 18.25 25.36
CA TYR A 110 -16.16 18.30 25.18
C TYR A 110 -16.80 16.90 25.21
N SER A 111 -16.36 16.05 26.11
CA SER A 111 -16.63 14.61 26.10
C SER A 111 -18.10 14.23 25.86
N VAL A 112 -19.03 14.83 26.59
CA VAL A 112 -20.47 14.48 26.53
C VAL A 112 -21.12 14.98 25.24
N GLN A 113 -20.80 16.22 24.84
CA GLN A 113 -21.43 16.85 23.68
C GLN A 113 -21.01 16.22 22.35
N PHE A 114 -19.79 15.69 22.28
CA PHE A 114 -19.20 15.14 21.05
C PHE A 114 -18.96 13.63 21.09
N ALA A 115 -19.31 12.95 22.18
CA ALA A 115 -19.02 11.54 22.37
C ALA A 115 -19.48 10.64 21.21
N HIS A 116 -20.63 10.91 20.62
CA HIS A 116 -21.19 10.11 19.52
C HIS A 116 -20.54 10.39 18.16
N VAL A 117 -19.88 11.55 17.98
CA VAL A 117 -19.23 11.93 16.73
C VAL A 117 -17.73 11.72 16.80
N VAL A 118 -17.08 12.27 17.84
CA VAL A 118 -15.63 12.11 18.06
C VAL A 118 -15.31 10.68 18.46
N GLY A 119 -16.13 10.09 19.33
CA GLY A 119 -15.96 8.72 19.79
C GLY A 119 -14.85 8.56 20.83
N TYR A 120 -14.18 7.43 20.78
CA TYR A 120 -13.08 7.07 21.66
C TYR A 120 -12.05 6.21 20.92
N SER A 121 -10.80 6.20 21.40
CA SER A 121 -9.68 5.50 20.75
C SER A 121 -9.47 4.05 21.22
N SER A 122 -9.96 3.68 22.41
CA SER A 122 -9.74 2.37 23.00
C SER A 122 -10.64 1.28 22.41
N ASN A 123 -10.22 0.00 22.55
CA ASN A 123 -11.02 -1.19 22.17
C ASN A 123 -11.58 -1.14 20.74
N GLY A 124 -10.75 -0.78 19.76
CA GLY A 124 -11.14 -0.72 18.34
C GLY A 124 -11.80 0.59 17.92
N GLY A 125 -11.93 1.54 18.85
CA GLY A 125 -12.36 2.89 18.58
C GLY A 125 -13.79 3.07 18.06
N MET A 126 -14.27 4.30 18.05
CA MET A 126 -15.56 4.71 17.49
C MET A 126 -15.48 6.14 16.94
N GLY A 127 -16.41 6.49 16.03
CA GLY A 127 -16.51 7.86 15.50
C GLY A 127 -15.30 8.29 14.69
N ILE A 128 -14.93 9.57 14.78
CA ILE A 128 -13.75 10.17 14.10
C ILE A 128 -12.47 9.48 14.54
N GLU A 129 -12.35 9.13 15.82
CA GLU A 129 -11.20 8.41 16.36
C GLU A 129 -10.90 7.11 15.59
N LYS A 130 -11.95 6.36 15.20
CA LYS A 130 -11.80 5.14 14.41
C LYS A 130 -11.52 5.43 12.94
N VAL A 131 -12.29 6.34 12.34
CA VAL A 131 -12.18 6.64 10.89
C VAL A 131 -10.84 7.26 10.56
N ALA A 132 -10.32 8.12 11.44
CA ALA A 132 -9.04 8.81 11.27
C ALA A 132 -7.87 8.13 12.00
N ASN A 133 -8.05 6.89 12.49
CA ASN A 133 -7.06 6.19 13.32
C ASN A 133 -5.65 6.20 12.71
N MET A 134 -5.54 5.85 11.44
CA MET A 134 -4.25 5.83 10.75
C MET A 134 -3.58 7.21 10.68
N SER A 135 -4.34 8.26 10.37
CA SER A 135 -3.79 9.63 10.33
C SER A 135 -3.37 10.11 11.71
N LEU A 136 -4.15 9.79 12.74
CA LEU A 136 -3.83 10.16 14.12
C LEU A 136 -2.61 9.41 14.68
N LEU A 137 -2.27 8.24 14.14
CA LEU A 137 -1.12 7.43 14.58
C LEU A 137 0.10 7.59 13.66
N GLN A 138 -0.07 8.08 12.43
CA GLN A 138 1.04 8.34 11.52
C GLN A 138 1.55 9.77 11.70
N SER A 139 2.87 9.93 11.74
CA SER A 139 3.53 11.22 11.73
C SER A 139 4.04 11.55 10.34
N ASN A 140 3.58 12.65 9.76
CA ASN A 140 4.13 13.25 8.54
C ASN A 140 5.23 14.29 8.82
N ALA A 141 5.81 14.24 10.01
CA ALA A 141 6.97 15.08 10.38
C ALA A 141 8.11 14.91 9.37
N SER A 142 8.95 15.94 9.23
CA SER A 142 10.10 15.89 8.33
C SER A 142 11.07 14.79 8.75
N ILE A 143 11.87 14.28 7.81
CA ILE A 143 12.88 13.25 8.12
C ILE A 143 13.89 13.77 9.17
N SER A 144 14.22 15.07 9.15
CA SER A 144 15.09 15.68 10.15
C SER A 144 14.49 15.62 11.55
N ASP A 145 13.19 15.92 11.69
CA ASP A 145 12.51 15.92 12.99
C ASP A 145 12.40 14.50 13.55
N LYS A 146 12.13 13.51 12.67
CA LYS A 146 12.12 12.10 13.05
C LYS A 146 13.47 11.61 13.54
N VAL A 147 14.55 11.99 12.85
CA VAL A 147 15.92 11.64 13.28
C VAL A 147 16.27 12.31 14.62
N ASP A 148 15.87 13.57 14.82
CA ASP A 148 16.10 14.26 16.09
C ASP A 148 15.29 13.64 17.24
N ASN A 149 14.05 13.22 16.98
CA ASN A 149 13.23 12.52 17.95
C ASN A 149 13.81 11.14 18.31
N ASP A 150 14.27 10.37 17.30
CA ASP A 150 14.93 9.07 17.51
C ASP A 150 16.23 9.22 18.33
N LEU A 151 17.01 10.29 18.09
CA LEU A 151 18.25 10.55 18.84
C LEU A 151 17.99 10.94 20.29
N ASN A 152 16.85 11.57 20.57
CA ASN A 152 16.44 12.00 21.90
C ASN A 152 15.54 10.99 22.62
N ASP A 153 15.29 9.82 22.05
CA ASP A 153 14.39 8.80 22.58
C ASP A 153 12.96 9.34 22.85
N THR A 154 12.49 10.24 21.96
CA THR A 154 11.16 10.84 22.03
C THR A 154 10.27 10.30 20.91
N LYS A 155 9.01 10.03 21.25
CA LYS A 155 8.03 9.57 20.25
C LYS A 155 7.65 10.71 19.30
N ASP A 156 7.44 10.35 18.04
CA ASP A 156 6.83 11.26 17.07
C ASP A 156 5.37 11.54 17.44
N THR A 157 4.86 12.71 17.03
CA THR A 157 3.44 13.04 17.20
C THR A 157 2.71 12.77 15.88
N GLY A 158 1.59 12.06 15.96
CA GLY A 158 0.71 11.79 14.84
C GLY A 158 0.06 13.08 14.29
N ASP A 159 -0.50 12.96 13.09
CA ASP A 159 -1.08 14.12 12.39
C ASP A 159 -2.31 14.66 13.09
N THR A 160 -2.54 15.97 12.91
CA THR A 160 -3.75 16.65 13.39
C THR A 160 -4.87 16.50 12.36
N VAL A 161 -6.01 16.00 12.81
CA VAL A 161 -7.22 15.85 11.99
C VAL A 161 -8.14 17.04 12.21
N VAL A 162 -8.45 17.74 11.12
CA VAL A 162 -9.36 18.90 11.14
C VAL A 162 -10.77 18.44 10.74
N SER A 163 -11.75 18.72 11.59
CA SER A 163 -13.15 18.41 11.36
C SER A 163 -13.96 19.68 11.06
N THR A 164 -15.03 19.53 10.30
CA THR A 164 -16.00 20.59 9.99
C THR A 164 -17.04 20.82 11.11
N LEU A 165 -16.85 20.19 12.26
CA LEU A 165 -17.74 20.32 13.40
C LEU A 165 -17.66 21.74 13.99
N ASN A 166 -18.78 22.24 14.51
CA ASN A 166 -18.85 23.54 15.15
C ASN A 166 -19.27 23.40 16.62
N VAL A 167 -18.35 23.79 17.52
CA VAL A 167 -18.57 23.64 18.97
C VAL A 167 -19.77 24.42 19.45
N ARG A 168 -19.95 25.64 18.96
CA ARG A 168 -21.06 26.50 19.41
C ARG A 168 -22.41 25.91 19.03
N MET A 169 -22.55 25.44 17.80
CA MET A 169 -23.78 24.79 17.32
C MET A 169 -24.09 23.52 18.12
N GLN A 170 -23.08 22.69 18.34
CA GLN A 170 -23.24 21.43 19.06
C GLN A 170 -23.63 21.66 20.54
N VAL A 171 -23.00 22.63 21.21
CA VAL A 171 -23.34 22.96 22.61
C VAL A 171 -24.78 23.49 22.73
N VAL A 172 -25.25 24.28 21.77
CA VAL A 172 -26.65 24.76 21.76
C VAL A 172 -27.60 23.58 21.53
N ALA A 173 -27.33 22.74 20.54
CA ALA A 173 -28.15 21.56 20.24
C ALA A 173 -28.22 20.57 21.42
N PHE A 174 -27.14 20.43 22.17
CA PHE A 174 -27.09 19.54 23.34
C PHE A 174 -27.92 20.06 24.54
N LYS A 175 -28.11 21.39 24.63
CA LYS A 175 -28.89 22.02 25.71
C LYS A 175 -30.38 22.17 25.42
N SER A 176 -30.79 21.92 24.16
CA SER A 176 -32.20 22.00 23.73
C SER A 176 -32.94 20.74 24.01
#